data_9178555784cf995eff60ac9b115a458d
#
_entry.id   9178555784cf995eff60ac9b115a458d
#
_cell.length_a   1.000
_cell.length_b   1.000
_cell.length_c   1.000
_cell.angle_alpha   90.00
_cell.angle_beta   90.00
_cell.angle_gamma   90.00
#
_symmetry.space_group_name_H-M   'P 1'
#
loop_
_entity.id
_entity.type
_entity.pdbx_description
1 polymer ?
#
loop_
_entity_poly.entity_id
_entity_poly.type
_entity_poly.pdbx_seq_one_letter_code
_entity_poly.pdbx_strand_id
1 'polypeptide(L)'
;MFSKRMNYREIFRNDVVSFGEIQVYPLAKEYIEHPEILKNFYVYEDDFVKGFIHIQETQVLELYVDTFFVNQGIGGKLLDFAVSSNCNSLWVLEKNTKAQRFYLRHGFTPSGVRKLEVGTEQFIIEMIR
;
A
#
# COMPACT_ATOMS: atom_id res chain seq x y z
N MET A 1 12.34 3.82 -11.25
CA MET A 1 11.71 2.57 -10.97
C MET A 1 11.74 2.29 -9.47
N PHE A 2 10.72 1.67 -8.98
CA PHE A 2 10.75 1.21 -7.61
C PHE A 2 11.68 0.02 -7.54
N SER A 3 11.83 -0.55 -6.41
CA SER A 3 12.52 -1.81 -6.38
C SER A 3 13.37 -2.00 -5.17
N LYS A 4 13.36 -1.06 -4.29
CA LYS A 4 14.22 -1.23 -3.16
C LYS A 4 13.40 -1.15 -1.89
N ARG A 5 13.70 -2.07 -0.98
CA ARG A 5 13.10 -2.03 0.33
C ARG A 5 13.71 -0.89 1.12
N MET A 6 12.88 -0.10 1.76
CA MET A 6 13.32 1.08 2.47
C MET A 6 13.19 0.87 3.98
N ASN A 7 14.11 1.43 4.74
CA ASN A 7 13.97 1.44 6.17
C ASN A 7 13.21 2.69 6.62
N TYR A 8 12.74 2.67 7.86
CA TYR A 8 11.89 3.75 8.34
C TYR A 8 12.59 5.11 8.33
N ARG A 9 13.91 5.15 8.46
CA ARG A 9 14.63 6.42 8.44
C ARG A 9 14.53 7.10 7.09
N GLU A 10 14.58 6.32 6.04
CA GLU A 10 14.46 6.88 4.69
C GLU A 10 13.03 7.34 4.43
N ILE A 11 12.05 6.59 4.96
CA ILE A 11 10.65 6.95 4.77
C ILE A 11 10.28 8.20 5.57
N PHE A 12 10.73 8.30 6.82
CA PHE A 12 10.23 9.31 7.73
C PHE A 12 11.21 10.43 8.07
N ARG A 13 12.35 10.43 7.43
CA ARG A 13 13.44 11.32 7.75
C ARG A 13 13.10 12.82 7.65
N ASN A 14 12.26 13.17 6.73
CA ASN A 14 11.91 14.56 6.46
C ASN A 14 10.47 14.88 6.84
N ASP A 15 10.04 14.33 7.98
CA ASP A 15 8.68 14.50 8.46
C ASP A 15 7.63 14.04 7.48
N VAL A 16 8.07 13.46 6.44
CA VAL A 16 7.29 12.74 5.49
C VAL A 16 6.04 13.36 5.05
N VAL A 17 6.12 14.60 4.97
CA VAL A 17 5.05 15.34 4.40
C VAL A 17 4.66 14.81 3.07
N SER A 18 5.58 14.07 2.48
CA SER A 18 5.40 13.52 1.15
C SER A 18 4.24 12.55 1.01
N PHE A 19 3.68 12.04 2.09
CA PHE A 19 2.60 11.09 1.97
C PHE A 19 1.21 11.74 2.00
N GLY A 20 1.17 13.03 1.76
CA GLY A 20 -0.09 13.72 1.52
C GLY A 20 -1.05 13.66 2.69
N GLU A 21 -2.28 13.24 2.42
CA GLU A 21 -3.35 13.29 3.40
C GLU A 21 -3.32 12.19 4.43
N ILE A 22 -2.48 11.20 4.29
CA ILE A 22 -2.38 10.15 5.28
C ILE A 22 -1.82 10.76 6.55
N GLN A 23 -2.40 10.38 7.67
CA GLN A 23 -1.88 10.80 8.95
C GLN A 23 -0.61 10.01 9.23
N VAL A 24 0.48 10.52 8.68
CA VAL A 24 1.76 9.83 8.69
C VAL A 24 2.36 9.77 10.07
N TYR A 25 2.08 10.76 10.90
CA TYR A 25 2.70 10.84 12.20
C TYR A 25 2.35 9.65 13.11
N PRO A 26 1.08 9.27 13.29
CA PRO A 26 0.75 8.08 14.06
C PRO A 26 1.34 6.81 13.44
N LEU A 27 1.35 6.73 12.11
CA LEU A 27 1.92 5.58 11.42
C LEU A 27 3.42 5.51 11.65
N ALA A 28 4.11 6.64 11.58
CA ALA A 28 5.55 6.70 11.82
C ALA A 28 5.89 6.26 13.23
N LYS A 29 5.09 6.68 14.21
CA LYS A 29 5.30 6.29 15.60
C LYS A 29 5.20 4.77 15.76
N GLU A 30 4.20 4.16 15.15
CA GLU A 30 4.04 2.72 15.20
C GLU A 30 5.27 2.02 14.63
N TYR A 31 5.80 2.48 13.52
CA TYR A 31 6.95 1.88 12.89
C TYR A 31 8.24 2.10 13.68
N ILE A 32 8.35 3.21 14.39
CA ILE A 32 9.50 3.46 15.25
C ILE A 32 9.48 2.48 16.44
N GLU A 33 8.31 2.23 17.00
CA GLU A 33 8.16 1.32 18.13
C GLU A 33 8.28 -0.15 17.71
N HIS A 34 7.95 -0.45 16.46
CA HIS A 34 7.93 -1.81 15.93
C HIS A 34 8.66 -1.87 14.59
N PRO A 35 9.98 -1.68 14.59
CA PRO A 35 10.74 -1.60 13.34
C PRO A 35 10.68 -2.86 12.49
N GLU A 36 10.33 -4.01 13.07
CA GLU A 36 10.15 -5.24 12.32
C GLU A 36 9.01 -5.15 11.29
N ILE A 37 8.07 -4.24 11.48
CA ILE A 37 6.95 -4.03 10.55
C ILE A 37 7.47 -3.50 9.22
N LEU A 38 8.59 -2.78 9.23
CA LEU A 38 9.18 -2.21 8.02
C LEU A 38 9.86 -3.22 7.12
N LYS A 39 9.93 -4.46 7.55
CA LYS A 39 10.71 -5.48 6.87
C LYS A 39 10.30 -5.72 5.43
N ASN A 40 9.04 -5.53 5.10
CA ASN A 40 8.50 -5.78 3.77
C ASN A 40 7.86 -4.54 3.16
N PHE A 41 8.42 -3.38 3.46
CA PHE A 41 8.07 -2.13 2.80
C PHE A 41 8.98 -1.91 1.62
N TYR A 42 8.37 -1.53 0.50
CA TYR A 42 9.09 -1.22 -0.73
C TYR A 42 8.57 0.11 -1.25
N VAL A 43 9.45 0.90 -1.82
CA VAL A 43 9.07 2.24 -2.28
C VAL A 43 9.33 2.40 -3.76
N TYR A 44 8.54 3.27 -4.36
CA TYR A 44 8.84 3.82 -5.67
C TYR A 44 9.57 5.14 -5.44
N GLU A 45 10.80 5.20 -5.87
CA GLU A 45 11.66 6.36 -5.66
C GLU A 45 12.27 6.80 -6.98
N ASP A 46 12.16 8.10 -7.25
CA ASP A 46 12.70 8.75 -8.42
C ASP A 46 12.93 10.19 -7.97
N ASP A 47 14.16 10.53 -7.59
CA ASP A 47 14.55 11.77 -6.93
C ASP A 47 14.01 11.86 -5.50
N PHE A 48 12.77 11.47 -5.28
CA PHE A 48 12.18 11.37 -3.94
C PHE A 48 11.13 10.26 -3.93
N VAL A 49 10.70 9.91 -2.74
CA VAL A 49 9.73 8.82 -2.55
C VAL A 49 8.36 9.29 -3.01
N LYS A 50 7.76 8.56 -3.94
CA LYS A 50 6.47 8.90 -4.53
C LYS A 50 5.34 7.95 -4.13
N GLY A 51 5.68 6.84 -3.54
CA GLY A 51 4.71 5.86 -3.09
C GLY A 51 5.38 4.68 -2.44
N PHE A 52 4.57 3.82 -1.81
CA PHE A 52 5.10 2.62 -1.20
C PHE A 52 4.08 1.49 -1.24
N ILE A 53 4.58 0.28 -1.06
CA ILE A 53 3.74 -0.89 -0.89
C ILE A 53 4.29 -1.71 0.27
N HIS A 54 3.38 -2.21 1.10
CA HIS A 54 3.70 -3.08 2.21
C HIS A 54 3.07 -4.44 1.93
N ILE A 55 3.89 -5.48 1.94
CA ILE A 55 3.42 -6.84 1.68
C ILE A 55 3.75 -7.72 2.88
N GLN A 56 2.93 -8.73 3.08
CA GLN A 56 3.16 -9.75 4.09
C GLN A 56 2.79 -11.10 3.48
N GLU A 57 3.78 -11.98 3.34
CA GLU A 57 3.58 -13.26 2.69
C GLU A 57 3.00 -13.09 1.30
N THR A 58 1.76 -13.50 1.07
CA THR A 58 1.10 -13.40 -0.24
C THR A 58 0.08 -12.28 -0.31
N GLN A 59 0.06 -11.41 0.69
CA GLN A 59 -0.94 -10.37 0.81
C GLN A 59 -0.35 -8.98 0.67
N VAL A 60 -1.03 -8.12 -0.07
CA VAL A 60 -0.75 -6.69 -0.09
C VAL A 60 -1.49 -6.07 1.09
N LEU A 61 -0.74 -5.53 2.05
CA LEU A 61 -1.34 -4.90 3.23
C LEU A 61 -1.67 -3.44 3.00
N GLU A 62 -0.79 -2.72 2.32
CA GLU A 62 -0.96 -1.30 2.06
C GLU A 62 -0.33 -0.94 0.72
N LEU A 63 -0.98 -0.04 0.01
CA LEU A 63 -0.47 0.53 -1.22
C LEU A 63 -0.83 2.01 -1.21
N TYR A 64 0.16 2.85 -1.33
CA TYR A 64 -0.04 4.29 -1.27
C TYR A 64 0.81 5.00 -2.32
N VAL A 65 0.20 5.97 -2.97
CA VAL A 65 0.90 6.88 -3.90
C VAL A 65 0.63 8.30 -3.44
N ASP A 66 1.68 9.09 -3.35
CA ASP A 66 1.56 10.49 -2.97
C ASP A 66 0.61 11.21 -3.93
N THR A 67 -0.26 12.05 -3.38
CA THR A 67 -1.31 12.72 -4.16
C THR A 67 -0.75 13.57 -5.29
N PHE A 68 0.47 14.08 -5.17
CA PHE A 68 1.11 14.83 -6.25
C PHE A 68 1.49 13.97 -7.44
N PHE A 69 1.57 12.66 -7.27
CA PHE A 69 2.08 11.75 -8.29
C PHE A 69 1.07 10.70 -8.73
N VAL A 70 -0.20 10.88 -8.37
CA VAL A 70 -1.24 9.98 -8.85
C VAL A 70 -1.40 10.09 -10.36
N ASN A 71 -1.94 9.05 -10.97
CA ASN A 71 -2.17 8.97 -12.42
C ASN A 71 -0.89 8.96 -13.26
N GLN A 72 0.23 8.56 -12.66
CA GLN A 72 1.52 8.42 -13.36
C GLN A 72 1.95 6.96 -13.48
N GLY A 73 1.07 6.02 -13.14
CA GLY A 73 1.37 4.60 -13.24
C GLY A 73 2.18 4.04 -12.08
N ILE A 74 2.42 4.83 -11.04
CA ILE A 74 3.23 4.39 -9.90
C ILE A 74 2.54 3.28 -9.12
N GLY A 75 1.24 3.42 -8.87
CA GLY A 75 0.48 2.38 -8.18
C GLY A 75 0.53 1.06 -8.92
N GLY A 76 0.41 1.11 -10.25
CA GLY A 76 0.50 -0.09 -11.08
C GLY A 76 1.86 -0.76 -10.98
N LYS A 77 2.93 0.02 -10.99
CA LYS A 77 4.29 -0.51 -10.87
C LYS A 77 4.53 -1.15 -9.51
N LEU A 78 4.04 -0.52 -8.44
CA LEU A 78 4.14 -1.09 -7.10
C LEU A 78 3.34 -2.39 -7.01
N LEU A 79 2.15 -2.42 -7.55
CA LEU A 79 1.31 -3.62 -7.52
C LEU A 79 1.94 -4.73 -8.37
N ASP A 80 2.50 -4.41 -9.53
CA ASP A 80 3.21 -5.38 -10.36
C ASP A 80 4.39 -6.00 -9.61
N PHE A 81 5.09 -5.19 -8.83
CA PHE A 81 6.17 -5.69 -7.99
C PHE A 81 5.63 -6.70 -6.97
N ALA A 82 4.51 -6.38 -6.31
CA ALA A 82 3.92 -7.29 -5.34
C ALA A 82 3.50 -8.61 -5.99
N VAL A 83 2.89 -8.55 -7.16
CA VAL A 83 2.48 -9.73 -7.90
C VAL A 83 3.70 -10.57 -8.27
N SER A 84 4.77 -9.94 -8.72
CA SER A 84 6.00 -10.68 -9.03
C SER A 84 6.67 -11.26 -7.78
N SER A 85 6.29 -10.78 -6.61
CA SER A 85 6.73 -11.31 -5.32
C SER A 85 5.75 -12.32 -4.73
N ASN A 86 4.85 -12.85 -5.56
CA ASN A 86 3.86 -13.87 -5.23
C ASN A 86 2.67 -13.36 -4.39
N CYS A 87 2.42 -12.08 -4.38
CA CYS A 87 1.21 -11.57 -3.74
C CYS A 87 0.00 -11.88 -4.61
N ASN A 88 -1.05 -12.37 -3.98
CA ASN A 88 -2.26 -12.79 -4.69
C ASN A 88 -3.55 -12.40 -3.98
N SER A 89 -3.47 -11.62 -2.91
CA SER A 89 -4.67 -11.21 -2.18
C SER A 89 -4.49 -9.84 -1.54
N LEU A 90 -5.61 -9.17 -1.35
CA LEU A 90 -5.66 -7.89 -0.64
C LEU A 90 -7.08 -7.64 -0.12
N TRP A 91 -7.19 -6.70 0.78
CA TRP A 91 -8.48 -6.21 1.26
C TRP A 91 -8.64 -4.76 0.86
N VAL A 92 -9.86 -4.39 0.47
CA VAL A 92 -10.18 -3.02 0.06
C VAL A 92 -11.53 -2.64 0.63
N LEU A 93 -11.69 -1.36 0.97
CA LEU A 93 -12.98 -0.88 1.46
C LEU A 93 -14.06 -1.09 0.41
N GLU A 94 -15.19 -1.63 0.84
CA GLU A 94 -16.31 -1.90 -0.05
C GLU A 94 -16.79 -0.63 -0.76
N LYS A 95 -16.69 0.50 -0.10
CA LYS A 95 -17.09 1.78 -0.67
C LYS A 95 -16.07 2.39 -1.61
N ASN A 96 -14.84 1.88 -1.61
CA ASN A 96 -13.78 2.44 -2.44
C ASN A 96 -13.81 1.81 -3.83
N THR A 97 -14.79 2.20 -4.62
CA THR A 97 -14.98 1.64 -5.96
C THR A 97 -13.85 2.01 -6.90
N LYS A 98 -13.22 3.15 -6.69
CA LYS A 98 -12.09 3.57 -7.50
C LYS A 98 -10.90 2.61 -7.32
N ALA A 99 -10.59 2.26 -6.08
CA ALA A 99 -9.52 1.30 -5.80
C ALA A 99 -9.88 -0.08 -6.35
N GLN A 100 -11.13 -0.50 -6.19
CA GLN A 100 -11.56 -1.79 -6.72
C GLN A 100 -11.37 -1.87 -8.23
N ARG A 101 -11.71 -0.80 -8.97
CA ARG A 101 -11.50 -0.76 -10.41
C ARG A 101 -10.01 -0.82 -10.76
N PHE A 102 -9.19 -0.17 -9.98
CA PHE A 102 -7.73 -0.23 -10.16
C PHE A 102 -7.23 -1.66 -10.01
N TYR A 103 -7.66 -2.36 -8.96
CA TYR A 103 -7.23 -3.73 -8.74
C TYR A 103 -7.79 -4.68 -9.82
N LEU A 104 -9.01 -4.44 -10.27
CA LEU A 104 -9.58 -5.22 -11.38
C LEU A 104 -8.71 -5.10 -12.64
N ARG A 105 -8.25 -3.89 -12.95
CA ARG A 105 -7.40 -3.69 -14.12
C ARG A 105 -6.07 -4.45 -14.02
N HIS A 106 -5.66 -4.77 -12.79
CA HIS A 106 -4.41 -5.49 -12.55
C HIS A 106 -4.62 -6.97 -12.24
N GLY A 107 -5.79 -7.49 -12.57
CA GLY A 107 -6.04 -8.92 -12.52
C GLY A 107 -6.60 -9.45 -11.21
N PHE A 108 -6.91 -8.58 -10.26
CA PHE A 108 -7.55 -9.00 -9.01
C PHE A 108 -9.07 -8.97 -9.17
N THR A 109 -9.75 -9.95 -8.61
CA THR A 109 -11.21 -10.03 -8.63
C THR A 109 -11.74 -10.31 -7.24
N PRO A 110 -12.98 -9.89 -6.94
CA PRO A 110 -13.58 -10.18 -5.63
C PRO A 110 -13.66 -11.69 -5.38
N SER A 111 -13.25 -12.10 -4.19
CA SER A 111 -13.33 -13.51 -3.79
C SER A 111 -14.71 -13.90 -3.30
N GLY A 112 -15.54 -12.92 -2.95
CA GLY A 112 -16.81 -13.15 -2.29
C GLY A 112 -16.75 -13.03 -0.77
N VAL A 113 -15.56 -12.88 -0.21
CA VAL A 113 -15.41 -12.71 1.24
C VAL A 113 -15.50 -11.25 1.60
N ARG A 114 -16.28 -10.96 2.63
CA ARG A 114 -16.59 -9.63 3.12
C ARG A 114 -16.58 -9.65 4.63
N LYS A 115 -16.03 -8.64 5.25
CA LYS A 115 -16.05 -8.55 6.72
C LYS A 115 -16.00 -7.09 7.15
N LEU A 116 -16.35 -6.83 8.40
CA LEU A 116 -16.16 -5.51 8.99
C LEU A 116 -14.67 -5.29 9.25
N GLU A 117 -14.21 -4.09 8.92
CA GLU A 117 -12.87 -3.70 9.30
C GLU A 117 -12.82 -3.48 10.80
N VAL A 118 -11.82 -4.04 11.46
CA VAL A 118 -11.68 -3.97 12.92
C VAL A 118 -11.68 -2.51 13.37
N GLY A 119 -12.51 -2.22 14.36
CA GLY A 119 -12.58 -0.87 14.94
C GLY A 119 -13.42 0.12 14.14
N THR A 120 -14.12 -0.34 13.10
CA THR A 120 -14.95 0.53 12.28
C THR A 120 -16.32 -0.09 12.01
N GLU A 121 -17.20 0.69 11.41
CA GLU A 121 -18.48 0.20 10.90
C GLU A 121 -18.42 -0.02 9.39
N GLN A 122 -17.23 -0.01 8.81
CA GLN A 122 -17.05 -0.15 7.38
C GLN A 122 -16.71 -1.58 7.01
N PHE A 123 -17.24 -2.02 5.88
CA PHE A 123 -16.93 -3.33 5.34
C PHE A 123 -15.74 -3.26 4.42
N ILE A 124 -14.96 -4.33 4.45
CA ILE A 124 -13.88 -4.56 3.49
C ILE A 124 -14.20 -5.85 2.73
N ILE A 125 -13.75 -5.89 1.50
CA ILE A 125 -13.90 -7.07 0.65
C ILE A 125 -12.51 -7.58 0.27
N GLU A 126 -12.40 -8.89 0.14
CA GLU A 126 -11.17 -9.50 -0.33
C GLU A 126 -11.15 -9.53 -1.85
N MET A 127 -10.01 -9.20 -2.43
CA MET A 127 -9.77 -9.39 -3.85
C MET A 127 -8.58 -10.32 -4.01
N ILE A 128 -8.68 -11.20 -4.98
CA ILE A 128 -7.66 -12.22 -5.23
C ILE A 128 -7.29 -12.27 -6.70
N ARG A 129 -6.13 -12.83 -6.96
CA ARG A 129 -5.59 -12.94 -8.31
C ARG A 129 -5.10 -14.35 -8.60
#